data_6536e430003688bad656bc4701e15c71
#
_entry.id   6536e430003688bad656bc4701e15c71
#
_cell.length_a   1.000
_cell.length_b   1.000
_cell.length_c   1.000
_cell.angle_alpha   90.00
_cell.angle_beta   90.00
_cell.angle_gamma   90.00
#
_symmetry.space_group_name_H-M   'P 1'
#
loop_
_entity.id
_entity.type
_entity.pdbx_description
1 polymer ?
#
loop_
_entity_poly.entity_id
_entity_poly.type
_entity_poly.pdbx_seq_one_letter_code
_entity_poly.pdbx_strand_id
1 'polypeptide(L)'
;MDYDVLILGGGIVGCTVAYELSKYNLNIALIEKASDIAEDISLINTSVVYDGSETTNKTISEYERKGCKLIEEACKKFNVPYKKVGALRVASDDYGVFKLKEMFNSAKERGIEKISLLSKEEVIELENNINIDVKQGLYSEDVA
;
A
#
# COMPACT_ATOMS: atom_id res chain seq x y z
N MET A 1 11.94 33.97 16.03
CA MET A 1 11.86 33.34 14.69
C MET A 1 10.39 33.06 14.45
N ASP A 2 9.86 33.57 13.38
CA ASP A 2 8.47 33.32 13.03
C ASP A 2 8.47 32.24 11.95
N TYR A 3 7.64 31.21 12.12
CA TYR A 3 7.46 30.12 11.17
C TYR A 3 6.11 30.28 10.48
N ASP A 4 6.08 30.04 9.17
CA ASP A 4 4.84 30.02 8.39
C ASP A 4 4.07 28.71 8.62
N VAL A 5 4.81 27.60 8.82
CA VAL A 5 4.25 26.28 9.06
C VAL A 5 5.01 25.58 10.18
N LEU A 6 4.25 24.97 11.11
CA LEU A 6 4.76 24.11 12.15
C LEU A 6 4.18 22.69 11.97
N ILE A 7 5.05 21.71 11.77
CA ILE A 7 4.69 20.29 11.62
C ILE A 7 4.98 19.59 12.94
N LEU A 8 3.97 18.94 13.52
CA LEU A 8 4.11 18.17 14.76
C LEU A 8 4.17 16.67 14.45
N GLY A 9 5.32 16.08 14.68
CA GLY A 9 5.64 14.68 14.46
C GLY A 9 6.53 14.44 13.24
N GLY A 10 7.63 13.72 13.45
CA GLY A 10 8.65 13.36 12.46
C GLY A 10 8.47 11.95 11.87
N GLY A 11 7.27 11.38 11.90
CA GLY A 11 6.96 10.15 11.17
C GLY A 11 6.89 10.36 9.67
N ILE A 12 6.58 9.31 8.90
CA ILE A 12 6.55 9.36 7.42
C ILE A 12 5.63 10.47 6.89
N VAL A 13 4.49 10.71 7.53
CA VAL A 13 3.54 11.75 7.12
C VAL A 13 4.14 13.13 7.31
N GLY A 14 4.67 13.44 8.51
CA GLY A 14 5.27 14.74 8.80
C GLY A 14 6.49 15.03 7.93
N CYS A 15 7.36 14.05 7.74
CA CYS A 15 8.51 14.16 6.84
C CYS A 15 8.09 14.39 5.37
N THR A 16 7.05 13.70 4.90
CA THR A 16 6.53 13.89 3.54
C THR A 16 5.93 15.30 3.37
N VAL A 17 5.17 15.78 4.36
CA VAL A 17 4.62 17.14 4.35
C VAL A 17 5.75 18.17 4.34
N ALA A 18 6.78 18.00 5.20
CA ALA A 18 7.93 18.88 5.22
C ALA A 18 8.65 18.92 3.87
N TYR A 19 8.84 17.75 3.26
CA TYR A 19 9.46 17.62 1.94
C TYR A 19 8.63 18.33 0.85
N GLU A 20 7.32 18.13 0.82
CA GLU A 20 6.46 18.78 -0.17
C GLU A 20 6.45 20.31 0.00
N LEU A 21 6.37 20.78 1.25
CA LEU A 21 6.38 22.21 1.55
C LEU A 21 7.75 22.87 1.32
N SER A 22 8.85 22.13 1.40
CA SER A 22 10.20 22.65 1.12
C SER A 22 10.40 23.15 -0.32
N LYS A 23 9.49 22.81 -1.22
CA LYS A 23 9.46 23.30 -2.61
C LYS A 23 8.97 24.77 -2.72
N TYR A 24 8.46 25.31 -1.64
CA TYR A 24 7.92 26.68 -1.57
C TYR A 24 8.83 27.57 -0.71
N ASN A 25 8.72 28.87 -0.91
CA ASN A 25 9.46 29.85 -0.09
C ASN A 25 8.73 30.08 1.24
N LEU A 26 8.84 29.12 2.16
CA LEU A 26 8.20 29.10 3.48
C LEU A 26 9.24 28.81 4.57
N ASN A 27 9.07 29.46 5.73
CA ASN A 27 9.81 29.09 6.95
C ASN A 27 9.07 27.93 7.64
N ILE A 28 9.63 26.74 7.57
CA ILE A 28 9.00 25.52 8.07
C ILE A 28 9.80 24.99 9.26
N ALA A 29 9.10 24.60 10.33
CA ALA A 29 9.67 23.84 11.42
C ALA A 29 8.94 22.50 11.56
N LEU A 30 9.71 21.44 11.83
CA LEU A 30 9.21 20.12 12.22
C LEU A 30 9.68 19.84 13.65
N ILE A 31 8.74 19.46 14.50
CA ILE A 31 9.01 19.12 15.91
C ILE A 31 8.71 17.63 16.10
N GLU A 32 9.71 16.90 16.57
CA GLU A 32 9.58 15.49 16.97
C GLU A 32 9.87 15.34 18.47
N LYS A 33 9.10 14.51 19.17
CA LYS A 33 9.25 14.23 20.61
C LYS A 33 10.40 13.28 20.90
N ALA A 34 10.68 12.37 19.95
CA ALA A 34 11.77 11.39 20.05
C ALA A 34 13.12 12.01 19.67
N SER A 35 14.21 11.29 19.89
CA SER A 35 15.57 11.73 19.60
C SER A 35 15.88 11.79 18.10
N ASP A 36 15.13 11.03 17.29
CA ASP A 36 15.26 11.00 15.83
C ASP A 36 13.88 10.90 15.17
N ILE A 37 13.84 11.10 13.85
CA ILE A 37 12.65 10.93 13.04
C ILE A 37 12.36 9.44 12.82
N ALA A 38 11.08 9.13 12.55
CA ALA A 38 10.59 7.79 12.21
C ALA A 38 10.81 6.70 13.30
N GLU A 39 11.06 7.05 14.55
CA GLU A 39 11.27 6.09 15.65
C GLU A 39 10.00 5.38 16.15
N ASP A 40 8.80 5.75 15.66
CA ASP A 40 7.52 5.16 16.09
C ASP A 40 6.96 4.22 15.00
N ILE A 41 5.67 4.26 14.72
CA ILE A 41 4.95 3.41 13.75
C ILE A 41 5.64 3.34 12.38
N SER A 42 6.28 4.43 11.95
CA SER A 42 7.01 4.46 10.68
C SER A 42 8.20 3.49 10.62
N LEU A 43 8.80 3.14 11.76
CA LEU A 43 9.89 2.17 11.85
C LEU A 43 9.40 0.72 11.80
N ILE A 44 8.22 0.43 12.36
CA ILE A 44 7.70 -0.92 12.59
C ILE A 44 6.51 -1.26 11.67
N ASN A 45 6.53 -0.79 10.43
CA ASN A 45 5.52 -1.14 9.44
C ASN A 45 5.92 -2.40 8.64
N THR A 46 4.97 -2.96 7.89
CA THR A 46 5.17 -4.18 7.09
C THR A 46 5.89 -3.93 5.77
N SER A 47 6.14 -2.67 5.42
CA SER A 47 6.68 -2.24 4.12
C SER A 47 5.87 -2.72 2.91
N VAL A 48 4.58 -3.00 3.09
CA VAL A 48 3.66 -3.36 2.02
C VAL A 48 2.92 -2.12 1.53
N VAL A 49 2.96 -1.89 0.23
CA VAL A 49 2.24 -0.81 -0.44
C VAL A 49 0.98 -1.39 -1.09
N TYR A 50 -0.18 -1.08 -0.51
CA TYR A 50 -1.47 -1.59 -0.97
C TYR A 50 -2.00 -0.81 -2.17
N ASP A 51 -2.62 -1.53 -3.12
CA ASP A 51 -3.16 -0.98 -4.37
C ASP A 51 -4.63 -0.53 -4.28
N GLY A 52 -5.23 -0.56 -3.10
CA GLY A 52 -6.63 -0.21 -2.86
C GLY A 52 -7.62 -1.35 -3.06
N SER A 53 -7.15 -2.56 -3.36
CA SER A 53 -8.02 -3.72 -3.58
C SER A 53 -8.62 -4.29 -2.28
N GLU A 54 -7.94 -4.13 -1.15
CA GLU A 54 -8.33 -4.72 0.13
C GLU A 54 -9.47 -3.99 0.83
N THR A 55 -9.45 -2.68 0.81
CA THR A 55 -10.44 -1.87 1.52
C THR A 55 -11.77 -1.78 0.76
N THR A 56 -12.88 -1.80 1.49
CA THR A 56 -14.21 -1.51 0.94
C THR A 56 -14.54 -0.02 0.93
N ASN A 57 -13.75 0.80 1.62
CA ASN A 57 -13.93 2.24 1.68
C ASN A 57 -13.39 2.88 0.39
N LYS A 58 -14.28 3.52 -0.38
CA LYS A 58 -13.95 4.14 -1.68
C LYS A 58 -12.86 5.21 -1.56
N THR A 59 -12.94 6.05 -0.54
CA THR A 59 -11.97 7.13 -0.32
C THR A 59 -10.58 6.58 0.01
N ILE A 60 -10.50 5.60 0.91
CA ILE A 60 -9.24 4.94 1.26
C ILE A 60 -8.65 4.25 0.03
N SER A 61 -9.44 3.47 -0.70
CA SER A 61 -9.03 2.78 -1.94
C SER A 61 -8.45 3.76 -2.97
N GLU A 62 -9.07 4.94 -3.12
CA GLU A 62 -8.56 5.97 -4.04
C GLU A 62 -7.21 6.53 -3.58
N TYR A 63 -7.05 6.78 -2.28
CA TYR A 63 -5.78 7.26 -1.74
C TYR A 63 -4.68 6.20 -1.80
N GLU A 64 -4.97 4.94 -1.51
CA GLU A 64 -4.01 3.84 -1.65
C GLU A 64 -3.53 3.71 -3.10
N ARG A 65 -4.45 3.74 -4.08
CA ARG A 65 -4.12 3.68 -5.50
C ARG A 65 -3.27 4.87 -5.97
N LYS A 66 -3.56 6.08 -5.49
CA LYS A 66 -2.71 7.25 -5.75
C LYS A 66 -1.36 7.13 -5.04
N GLY A 67 -1.38 6.66 -3.80
CA GLY A 67 -0.20 6.44 -2.97
C GLY A 67 0.79 5.48 -3.60
N CYS A 68 0.35 4.37 -4.18
CA CYS A 68 1.21 3.42 -4.91
C CYS A 68 2.11 4.12 -5.93
N LYS A 69 1.54 4.99 -6.76
CA LYS A 69 2.29 5.71 -7.80
C LYS A 69 3.28 6.71 -7.18
N LEU A 70 2.83 7.47 -6.19
CA LEU A 70 3.67 8.48 -5.52
C LEU A 70 4.83 7.84 -4.73
N ILE A 71 4.58 6.71 -4.09
CA ILE A 71 5.63 5.95 -3.38
C ILE A 71 6.65 5.38 -4.37
N GLU A 72 6.20 4.81 -5.49
CA GLU A 72 7.12 4.33 -6.55
C GLU A 72 8.03 5.45 -7.07
N GLU A 73 7.46 6.63 -7.34
CA GLU A 73 8.21 7.82 -7.76
C GLU A 73 9.19 8.31 -6.67
N ALA A 74 8.75 8.34 -5.41
CA ALA A 74 9.58 8.72 -4.28
C ALA A 74 10.73 7.73 -4.08
N CYS A 75 10.47 6.42 -4.15
CA CYS A 75 11.50 5.38 -4.04
C CYS A 75 12.56 5.52 -5.14
N LYS A 76 12.16 5.76 -6.39
CA LYS A 76 13.10 6.05 -7.49
C LYS A 76 13.92 7.30 -7.20
N LYS A 77 13.28 8.37 -6.73
CA LYS A 77 13.94 9.65 -6.47
C LYS A 77 14.96 9.56 -5.33
N PHE A 78 14.64 8.85 -4.27
CA PHE A 78 15.48 8.73 -3.08
C PHE A 78 16.37 7.47 -3.08
N ASN A 79 16.37 6.71 -4.18
CA ASN A 79 17.13 5.47 -4.32
C ASN A 79 16.77 4.44 -3.23
N VAL A 80 15.48 4.33 -2.90
CA VAL A 80 14.94 3.34 -1.95
C VAL A 80 14.53 2.10 -2.74
N PRO A 81 14.92 0.89 -2.30
CA PRO A 81 14.49 -0.36 -2.93
C PRO A 81 12.96 -0.44 -3.00
N TYR A 82 12.43 -0.72 -4.19
CA TYR A 82 11.00 -0.87 -4.44
C TYR A 82 10.76 -2.00 -5.44
N LYS A 83 9.86 -2.91 -5.12
CA LYS A 83 9.56 -4.05 -5.99
C LYS A 83 8.05 -4.35 -5.98
N LYS A 84 7.43 -4.33 -7.15
CA LYS A 84 6.07 -4.87 -7.32
C LYS A 84 6.16 -6.39 -7.34
N VAL A 85 5.62 -7.00 -6.31
CA VAL A 85 5.61 -8.46 -6.14
C VAL A 85 4.23 -9.05 -6.29
N GLY A 86 3.20 -8.19 -6.24
CA GLY A 86 1.82 -8.58 -6.20
C GLY A 86 1.40 -9.12 -4.83
N ALA A 87 0.12 -9.39 -4.69
CA ALA A 87 -0.44 -10.07 -3.52
C ALA A 87 -1.41 -11.16 -3.97
N LEU A 88 -1.17 -12.37 -3.47
CA LEU A 88 -2.03 -13.53 -3.70
C LEU A 88 -2.80 -13.86 -2.43
N ARG A 89 -4.12 -13.87 -2.54
CA ARG A 89 -5.03 -14.37 -1.50
C ARG A 89 -5.63 -15.67 -1.97
N VAL A 90 -5.68 -16.65 -1.08
CA VAL A 90 -6.15 -18.00 -1.42
C VAL A 90 -7.33 -18.38 -0.53
N ALA A 91 -8.25 -19.15 -1.11
CA ALA A 91 -9.38 -19.76 -0.42
C ALA A 91 -9.30 -21.28 -0.52
N SER A 92 -9.52 -21.96 0.61
CA SER A 92 -9.56 -23.44 0.72
C SER A 92 -10.98 -23.97 0.86
N ASP A 93 -11.98 -23.14 1.08
CA ASP A 93 -13.37 -23.52 1.23
C ASP A 93 -14.34 -22.63 0.42
N ASP A 94 -15.60 -23.01 0.37
CA ASP A 94 -16.61 -22.33 -0.45
C ASP A 94 -16.93 -20.93 0.09
N TYR A 95 -16.82 -20.72 1.40
CA TYR A 95 -17.00 -19.39 2.01
C TYR A 95 -15.89 -18.46 1.62
N GLY A 96 -14.64 -18.92 1.67
CA GLY A 96 -13.48 -18.16 1.19
C GLY A 96 -13.60 -17.81 -0.30
N VAL A 97 -14.01 -18.77 -1.14
CA VAL A 97 -14.27 -18.52 -2.57
C VAL A 97 -15.32 -17.43 -2.78
N PHE A 98 -16.43 -17.48 -2.02
CA PHE A 98 -17.45 -16.45 -2.05
C PHE A 98 -16.85 -15.07 -1.68
N LYS A 99 -16.04 -15.01 -0.61
CA LYS A 99 -15.37 -13.77 -0.17
C LYS A 99 -14.39 -13.21 -1.19
N LEU A 100 -13.59 -14.05 -1.85
CA LEU A 100 -12.69 -13.60 -2.90
C LEU A 100 -13.46 -12.99 -4.10
N LYS A 101 -14.61 -13.57 -4.45
CA LYS A 101 -15.47 -13.03 -5.51
C LYS A 101 -16.10 -11.68 -5.12
N GLU A 102 -16.55 -11.51 -3.87
CA GLU A 102 -17.02 -10.23 -3.37
C GLU A 102 -15.91 -9.17 -3.45
N MET A 103 -14.70 -9.50 -2.98
CA MET A 103 -13.55 -8.60 -3.04
C MET A 103 -13.20 -8.22 -4.48
N PHE A 104 -13.15 -9.18 -5.38
CA PHE A 104 -12.90 -8.96 -6.81
C PHE A 104 -13.91 -7.99 -7.43
N ASN A 105 -15.21 -8.26 -7.25
CA ASN A 105 -16.28 -7.42 -7.80
C ASN A 105 -16.20 -5.99 -7.25
N SER A 106 -16.05 -5.88 -5.93
CA SER A 106 -15.93 -4.59 -5.25
C SER A 106 -14.68 -3.81 -5.70
N ALA A 107 -13.55 -4.48 -5.91
CA ALA A 107 -12.34 -3.86 -6.44
C ALA A 107 -12.55 -3.35 -7.88
N LYS A 108 -13.17 -4.16 -8.75
CA LYS A 108 -13.51 -3.76 -10.13
C LYS A 108 -14.44 -2.55 -10.17
N GLU A 109 -15.46 -2.50 -9.31
CA GLU A 109 -16.37 -1.34 -9.17
C GLU A 109 -15.63 -0.06 -8.77
N ARG A 110 -14.54 -0.16 -8.01
CA ARG A 110 -13.67 0.96 -7.63
C ARG A 110 -12.62 1.31 -8.69
N GLY A 111 -12.59 0.60 -9.83
CA GLY A 111 -11.67 0.85 -10.93
C GLY A 111 -10.27 0.26 -10.72
N ILE A 112 -10.13 -0.79 -9.89
CA ILE A 112 -8.90 -1.58 -9.81
C ILE A 112 -8.87 -2.53 -11.01
N GLU A 113 -7.99 -2.27 -11.96
CA GLU A 113 -7.95 -3.03 -13.22
C GLU A 113 -7.10 -4.29 -13.11
N LYS A 114 -5.95 -4.19 -12.43
CA LYS A 114 -4.94 -5.25 -12.32
C LYS A 114 -5.21 -6.18 -11.13
N ILE A 115 -6.39 -6.76 -11.14
CA ILE A 115 -6.83 -7.77 -10.19
C ILE A 115 -7.54 -8.90 -10.94
N SER A 116 -7.25 -10.15 -10.60
CA SER A 116 -7.79 -11.34 -11.27
C SER A 116 -8.16 -12.43 -10.27
N LEU A 117 -9.22 -13.17 -10.59
CA LEU A 117 -9.52 -14.44 -9.92
C LEU A 117 -8.74 -15.53 -10.62
N LEU A 118 -8.05 -16.35 -9.85
CA LEU A 118 -7.23 -17.46 -10.32
C LEU A 118 -7.88 -18.80 -9.97
N SER A 119 -7.80 -19.76 -10.89
CA SER A 119 -8.11 -21.17 -10.61
C SER A 119 -7.09 -21.79 -9.66
N LYS A 120 -7.37 -22.99 -9.16
CA LYS A 120 -6.42 -23.79 -8.36
C LYS A 120 -5.09 -23.98 -9.09
N GLU A 121 -5.15 -24.34 -10.36
CA GLU A 121 -3.99 -24.62 -11.20
C GLU A 121 -3.13 -23.37 -11.39
N GLU A 122 -3.74 -22.23 -11.69
CA GLU A 122 -3.05 -20.93 -11.82
C GLU A 122 -2.41 -20.47 -10.51
N VAL A 123 -3.07 -20.73 -9.36
CA VAL A 123 -2.49 -20.42 -8.04
C VAL A 123 -1.23 -21.25 -7.78
N ILE A 124 -1.27 -22.56 -8.08
CA ILE A 124 -0.13 -23.47 -7.89
C ILE A 124 1.02 -23.11 -8.84
N GLU A 125 0.71 -22.69 -10.06
CA GLU A 125 1.73 -22.23 -11.02
C GLU A 125 2.41 -20.94 -10.55
N LEU A 126 1.63 -20.02 -9.98
CA LEU A 126 2.14 -18.74 -9.46
C LEU A 126 2.97 -18.92 -8.18
N GLU A 127 2.54 -19.79 -7.26
CA GLU A 127 3.19 -20.06 -5.97
C GLU A 127 3.17 -21.56 -5.66
N ASN A 128 4.23 -22.25 -6.07
CA ASN A 128 4.35 -23.70 -5.97
C ASN A 128 4.61 -24.22 -4.54
N ASN A 129 4.92 -23.33 -3.59
CA ASN A 129 5.15 -23.70 -2.20
C ASN A 129 3.89 -23.65 -1.33
N ILE A 130 2.73 -23.38 -1.90
CA ILE A 130 1.47 -23.39 -1.16
C ILE A 130 1.15 -24.80 -0.70
N ASN A 131 1.11 -24.99 0.62
CA ASN A 131 0.84 -26.27 1.28
C ASN A 131 -0.58 -26.34 1.87
N ILE A 132 -1.58 -25.93 1.08
CA ILE A 132 -3.00 -26.00 1.46
C ILE A 132 -3.83 -26.51 0.27
N ASP A 133 -5.02 -27.03 0.54
CA ASP A 133 -5.97 -27.37 -0.52
C ASP A 133 -6.67 -26.11 -1.05
N VAL A 134 -6.06 -25.49 -2.05
CA VAL A 134 -6.56 -24.27 -2.67
C VAL A 134 -7.73 -24.59 -3.58
N LYS A 135 -8.83 -23.83 -3.46
CA LYS A 135 -9.95 -23.84 -4.40
C LYS A 135 -9.90 -22.69 -5.39
N GLN A 136 -9.51 -21.50 -4.93
CA GLN A 136 -9.45 -20.30 -5.76
C GLN A 136 -8.44 -19.30 -5.20
N GLY A 137 -7.87 -18.47 -6.06
CA GLY A 137 -7.03 -17.33 -5.71
C GLY A 137 -7.62 -16.00 -6.16
N LEU A 138 -7.17 -14.93 -5.52
CA LEU A 138 -7.34 -13.53 -5.95
C LEU A 138 -5.96 -12.89 -5.97
N TYR A 139 -5.53 -12.44 -7.14
CA TYR A 139 -4.21 -11.85 -7.35
C TYR A 139 -4.34 -10.37 -7.69
N SER A 140 -3.59 -9.53 -6.98
CA SER A 140 -3.44 -8.09 -7.23
C SER A 140 -2.01 -7.80 -7.66
N GLU A 141 -1.80 -7.31 -8.89
CA GLU A 141 -0.47 -7.14 -9.48
C GLU A 141 0.28 -5.91 -8.96
N ASP A 142 -0.42 -4.84 -8.60
CA ASP A 142 0.20 -3.54 -8.26
C ASP A 142 0.62 -3.43 -6.79
N VAL A 143 0.41 -4.45 -5.96
CA VAL A 143 0.94 -4.50 -4.58
C VAL A 143 2.46 -4.64 -4.60
N ALA A 144 3.13 -3.84 -3.75
CA ALA A 144 4.58 -3.75 -3.70
C ALA A 144 5.12 -3.85 -2.28
#